data_3c1f060a745d1a1bb14a0b2454e1ef06
#
_entry.id   3c1f060a745d1a1bb14a0b2454e1ef06
#
_cell.length_a   1.000
_cell.length_b   1.000
_cell.length_c   1.000
_cell.angle_alpha   90.00
_cell.angle_beta   90.00
_cell.angle_gamma   90.00
#
_symmetry.space_group_name_H-M   'P 1'
#
loop_
_entity.id
_entity.type
_entity.pdbx_description
1 polymer ?
#
loop_
_entity_poly.entity_id
_entity_poly.type
_entity_poly.pdbx_seq_one_letter_code
_entity_poly.pdbx_strand_id
1 'polypeptide(L)'
;LGSQSCLKNYGTIRVPLTVEQYFDVNLTSGVTTFSEMKLIDLSQDSTLIKYESNINEYIIKSAELFVTSYTGSQDCSFTGDISYSADNSNTPIAFASASNFKFYELFVSGDAYTTSLIIEEQSNFSDLIISDKSFFAYMNGSVTDSPINTTIKLVLEIEVVANILE
;
A
#
# COMPACT_ATOMS: atom_id res chain seq x y z
N LEU A 1 14.10 -49.81 20.52
CA LEU A 1 14.18 -49.11 19.22
C LEU A 1 13.50 -47.77 19.38
N GLY A 2 14.25 -46.73 19.78
CA GLY A 2 13.78 -45.38 19.92
C GLY A 2 13.61 -44.74 18.56
N SER A 3 12.38 -44.33 18.21
CA SER A 3 12.15 -43.42 17.13
C SER A 3 12.65 -42.03 17.53
N GLN A 4 13.82 -41.64 17.04
CA GLN A 4 14.23 -40.24 17.06
C GLN A 4 13.27 -39.52 16.10
N SER A 5 12.31 -38.79 16.65
CA SER A 5 11.61 -37.76 15.93
C SER A 5 12.64 -36.67 15.62
N CYS A 6 13.10 -36.60 14.38
CA CYS A 6 13.81 -35.42 13.88
C CYS A 6 12.87 -34.23 14.08
N LEU A 7 13.07 -33.46 15.11
CA LEU A 7 12.51 -32.12 15.22
C LEU A 7 13.14 -31.32 14.07
N LYS A 8 12.39 -31.11 12.99
CA LYS A 8 12.77 -30.19 11.93
C LYS A 8 12.79 -28.80 12.56
N ASN A 9 13.96 -28.20 12.68
CA ASN A 9 14.06 -26.80 13.05
C ASN A 9 13.56 -25.96 11.88
N TYR A 10 12.49 -25.23 12.11
CA TYR A 10 11.99 -24.24 11.16
C TYR A 10 12.64 -22.90 11.52
N GLY A 11 13.50 -22.38 10.66
CA GLY A 11 13.96 -21.00 10.72
C GLY A 11 12.89 -20.06 10.17
N THR A 12 12.86 -18.82 10.65
CA THR A 12 12.02 -17.76 10.11
C THR A 12 12.90 -16.73 9.43
N ILE A 13 12.58 -16.39 8.19
CA ILE A 13 13.23 -15.30 7.46
C ILE A 13 12.26 -14.15 7.25
N ARG A 14 12.82 -12.95 7.11
CA ARG A 14 12.10 -11.71 6.81
C ARG A 14 12.70 -11.09 5.56
N VAL A 15 11.88 -10.89 4.54
CA VAL A 15 12.32 -10.41 3.23
C VAL A 15 11.55 -9.13 2.89
N PRO A 16 12.23 -8.04 2.50
CA PRO A 16 11.55 -6.83 2.09
C PRO A 16 10.91 -7.01 0.71
N LEU A 17 9.73 -6.44 0.55
CA LEU A 17 8.99 -6.31 -0.70
C LEU A 17 8.55 -4.86 -0.85
N THR A 18 8.94 -4.21 -1.92
CA THR A 18 8.51 -2.85 -2.27
C THR A 18 7.47 -2.90 -3.37
N VAL A 19 6.34 -2.25 -3.15
CA VAL A 19 5.25 -2.12 -4.12
C VAL A 19 5.07 -0.66 -4.48
N GLU A 20 5.12 -0.33 -5.77
CA GLU A 20 4.85 1.02 -6.27
C GLU A 20 3.56 1.05 -7.08
N GLN A 21 2.70 2.03 -6.81
CA GLN A 21 1.46 2.25 -7.55
C GLN A 21 1.22 3.72 -7.80
N TYR A 22 0.73 4.06 -9.01
CA TYR A 22 0.44 5.43 -9.42
C TYR A 22 -1.06 5.67 -9.48
N PHE A 23 -1.51 6.79 -8.87
CA PHE A 23 -2.89 7.26 -8.89
C PHE A 23 -2.94 8.60 -9.63
N ASP A 24 -3.73 8.66 -10.69
CA ASP A 24 -3.95 9.88 -11.46
C ASP A 24 -5.25 10.54 -11.00
N VAL A 25 -5.13 11.71 -10.38
CA VAL A 25 -6.26 12.48 -9.85
C VAL A 25 -6.47 13.70 -10.72
N ASN A 26 -7.64 13.78 -11.37
CA ASN A 26 -8.03 14.90 -12.22
C ASN A 26 -9.38 15.44 -11.78
N LEU A 27 -9.38 16.56 -11.07
CA LEU A 27 -10.58 17.20 -10.57
C LEU A 27 -10.87 18.50 -11.31
N THR A 28 -12.10 18.62 -11.76
CA THR A 28 -12.61 19.86 -12.37
C THR A 28 -12.99 20.87 -11.30
N SER A 29 -13.14 22.13 -11.69
CA SER A 29 -13.55 23.21 -10.78
C SER A 29 -14.81 22.87 -9.99
N GLY A 30 -14.77 23.06 -8.68
CA GLY A 30 -15.86 22.77 -7.76
C GLY A 30 -15.98 21.33 -7.28
N VAL A 31 -15.16 20.40 -7.83
CA VAL A 31 -15.09 19.02 -7.36
C VAL A 31 -13.92 18.90 -6.39
N THR A 32 -14.19 18.55 -5.14
CA THR A 32 -13.18 18.51 -4.06
C THR A 32 -13.01 17.14 -3.43
N THR A 33 -13.70 16.12 -3.94
CA THR A 33 -13.56 14.74 -3.46
C THR A 33 -13.21 13.80 -4.60
N PHE A 34 -12.43 12.75 -4.31
CA PHE A 34 -12.11 11.72 -5.28
C PHE A 34 -11.98 10.35 -4.63
N SER A 35 -12.10 9.34 -5.47
CA SER A 35 -11.81 7.94 -5.14
C SER A 35 -11.17 7.31 -6.37
N GLU A 36 -9.90 6.99 -6.25
CA GLU A 36 -9.13 6.32 -7.30
C GLU A 36 -8.79 4.90 -6.87
N MET A 37 -8.88 3.95 -7.81
CA MET A 37 -8.66 2.54 -7.55
C MET A 37 -7.64 1.96 -8.53
N LYS A 38 -6.74 1.12 -8.03
CA LYS A 38 -5.77 0.37 -8.83
C LYS A 38 -5.64 -1.07 -8.35
N LEU A 39 -5.58 -2.02 -9.28
CA LEU A 39 -5.24 -3.40 -8.98
C LEU A 39 -3.73 -3.52 -8.77
N ILE A 40 -3.34 -4.12 -7.65
CA ILE A 40 -1.97 -4.52 -7.34
C ILE A 40 -1.92 -6.04 -7.43
N ASP A 41 -1.16 -6.56 -8.40
CA ASP A 41 -0.96 -8.00 -8.62
C ASP A 41 0.48 -8.37 -8.27
N LEU A 42 0.63 -9.16 -7.23
CA LEU A 42 1.93 -9.62 -6.72
C LEU A 42 2.26 -11.05 -7.18
N SER A 43 1.42 -11.68 -7.97
CA SER A 43 1.59 -13.08 -8.40
C SER A 43 2.87 -13.34 -9.19
N GLN A 44 3.45 -12.31 -9.79
CA GLN A 44 4.70 -12.39 -10.58
C GLN A 44 5.94 -11.90 -9.82
N ASP A 45 5.79 -11.49 -8.56
CA ASP A 45 6.94 -11.05 -7.77
C ASP A 45 7.87 -12.23 -7.45
N SER A 46 9.17 -12.08 -7.76
CA SER A 46 10.15 -13.15 -7.62
C SER A 46 10.39 -13.57 -6.16
N THR A 47 10.24 -12.64 -5.22
CA THR A 47 10.32 -12.91 -3.78
C THR A 47 9.18 -13.79 -3.33
N LEU A 48 7.94 -13.44 -3.76
CA LEU A 48 6.75 -14.20 -3.40
C LEU A 48 6.77 -15.59 -4.02
N ILE A 49 7.13 -15.71 -5.30
CA ILE A 49 7.27 -17.02 -5.98
C ILE A 49 8.27 -17.91 -5.23
N LYS A 50 9.41 -17.35 -4.81
CA LYS A 50 10.45 -18.12 -4.13
C LYS A 50 10.01 -18.71 -2.80
N TYR A 51 9.17 -18.03 -2.05
CA TYR A 51 8.75 -18.42 -0.70
C TYR A 51 7.28 -18.83 -0.59
N GLU A 52 6.56 -18.90 -1.69
CA GLU A 52 5.09 -19.01 -1.80
C GLU A 52 4.46 -20.02 -0.83
N SER A 53 5.02 -21.22 -0.73
CA SER A 53 4.48 -22.29 0.11
C SER A 53 4.78 -22.14 1.61
N ASN A 54 5.60 -21.17 1.98
CA ASN A 54 6.14 -21.01 3.32
C ASN A 54 5.89 -19.62 3.91
N ILE A 55 5.17 -18.76 3.19
CA ILE A 55 4.82 -17.42 3.66
C ILE A 55 3.77 -17.54 4.75
N ASN A 56 4.04 -16.92 5.91
CA ASN A 56 3.14 -16.91 7.05
C ASN A 56 2.44 -15.57 7.22
N GLU A 57 3.09 -14.47 6.85
CA GLU A 57 2.60 -13.14 7.15
C GLU A 57 3.18 -12.09 6.21
N TYR A 58 2.39 -11.05 5.95
CA TYR A 58 2.78 -9.81 5.31
C TYR A 58 2.59 -8.65 6.28
N ILE A 59 3.65 -7.88 6.53
CA ILE A 59 3.62 -6.75 7.46
C ILE A 59 3.91 -5.47 6.68
N ILE A 60 2.95 -4.54 6.63
CA ILE A 60 3.19 -3.21 6.05
C ILE A 60 4.09 -2.44 7.02
N LYS A 61 5.26 -2.05 6.57
CA LYS A 61 6.25 -1.28 7.35
C LYS A 61 6.07 0.21 7.19
N SER A 62 5.78 0.64 5.97
CA SER A 62 5.49 2.04 5.66
C SER A 62 4.59 2.15 4.43
N ALA A 63 3.88 3.26 4.35
CA ALA A 63 3.17 3.70 3.17
C ALA A 63 3.55 5.17 2.94
N GLU A 64 4.24 5.43 1.84
CA GLU A 64 4.74 6.75 1.50
C GLU A 64 4.09 7.25 0.21
N LEU A 65 3.82 8.55 0.16
CA LEU A 65 3.24 9.20 -1.00
C LEU A 65 4.24 10.20 -1.59
N PHE A 66 4.35 10.19 -2.90
CA PHE A 66 5.16 11.14 -3.68
C PHE A 66 4.27 11.83 -4.70
N VAL A 67 4.46 13.12 -4.92
CA VAL A 67 3.80 13.83 -6.01
C VAL A 67 4.75 13.84 -7.20
N THR A 68 4.40 13.13 -8.28
CA THR A 68 5.25 13.00 -9.46
C THR A 68 4.88 13.97 -10.58
N SER A 69 3.64 14.49 -10.56
CA SER A 69 3.20 15.60 -11.40
C SER A 69 2.17 16.43 -10.66
N TYR A 70 2.11 17.73 -10.90
CA TYR A 70 1.12 18.59 -10.27
C TYR A 70 0.80 19.82 -11.12
N THR A 71 -0.50 20.11 -11.26
CA THR A 71 -1.04 21.35 -11.79
C THR A 71 -2.25 21.74 -10.95
N GLY A 72 -2.23 22.92 -10.36
CA GLY A 72 -3.30 23.43 -9.50
C GLY A 72 -2.82 24.57 -8.60
N SER A 73 -3.62 24.90 -7.60
CA SER A 73 -3.29 25.92 -6.59
C SER A 73 -2.13 25.46 -5.72
N GLN A 74 -1.18 26.37 -5.45
CA GLN A 74 -0.02 26.06 -4.57
C GLN A 74 -0.42 25.75 -3.13
N ASP A 75 -1.57 26.26 -2.68
CA ASP A 75 -2.09 26.03 -1.33
C ASP A 75 -2.96 24.79 -1.21
N CYS A 76 -3.21 24.08 -2.34
CA CYS A 76 -4.05 22.89 -2.33
C CYS A 76 -3.42 21.77 -1.52
N SER A 77 -4.23 21.19 -0.63
CA SER A 77 -3.84 20.05 0.19
C SER A 77 -4.89 18.95 0.12
N PHE A 78 -4.43 17.72 0.37
CA PHE A 78 -5.24 16.51 0.43
C PHE A 78 -5.35 15.99 1.86
N THR A 79 -6.52 15.48 2.19
CA THR A 79 -6.77 14.70 3.40
C THR A 79 -7.62 13.50 3.03
N GLY A 80 -7.20 12.30 3.42
CA GLY A 80 -7.89 11.07 3.07
C GLY A 80 -7.19 9.82 3.52
N ASP A 81 -7.63 8.69 2.98
CA ASP A 81 -7.20 7.35 3.36
C ASP A 81 -6.68 6.58 2.16
N ILE A 82 -5.73 5.68 2.47
CA ILE A 82 -5.30 4.61 1.58
C ILE A 82 -5.94 3.33 2.11
N SER A 83 -6.69 2.67 1.25
CA SER A 83 -7.52 1.52 1.63
C SER A 83 -7.24 0.35 0.69
N TYR A 84 -7.61 -0.86 1.10
CA TYR A 84 -7.54 -2.05 0.27
C TYR A 84 -8.86 -2.80 0.25
N SER A 85 -9.06 -3.63 -0.77
CA SER A 85 -10.18 -4.56 -0.88
C SER A 85 -9.77 -5.79 -1.69
N ALA A 86 -10.40 -6.95 -1.41
CA ALA A 86 -10.21 -8.18 -2.17
C ALA A 86 -10.74 -8.06 -3.59
N ASP A 87 -11.81 -7.33 -3.77
CA ASP A 87 -12.45 -7.09 -5.05
C ASP A 87 -12.94 -5.63 -5.16
N ASN A 88 -13.37 -5.24 -6.34
CA ASN A 88 -13.83 -3.88 -6.61
C ASN A 88 -15.29 -3.61 -6.16
N SER A 89 -15.96 -4.59 -5.56
CA SER A 89 -17.35 -4.48 -5.12
C SER A 89 -17.50 -4.32 -3.61
N ASN A 90 -16.44 -4.62 -2.83
CA ASN A 90 -16.44 -4.54 -1.38
C ASN A 90 -16.16 -3.14 -0.85
N THR A 91 -16.56 -2.89 0.38
CA THR A 91 -16.18 -1.69 1.11
C THR A 91 -14.68 -1.74 1.41
N PRO A 92 -13.88 -0.79 0.90
CA PRO A 92 -12.45 -0.78 1.17
C PRO A 92 -12.15 -0.57 2.64
N ILE A 93 -11.09 -1.21 3.14
CA ILE A 93 -10.62 -1.11 4.52
C ILE A 93 -9.40 -0.19 4.54
N ALA A 94 -9.48 0.91 5.30
CA ALA A 94 -8.37 1.85 5.42
C ALA A 94 -7.22 1.23 6.22
N PHE A 95 -6.00 1.28 5.68
CA PHE A 95 -4.79 0.82 6.36
C PHE A 95 -3.78 1.94 6.60
N ALA A 96 -3.95 3.08 5.93
CA ALA A 96 -3.13 4.27 6.15
C ALA A 96 -3.94 5.54 5.90
N SER A 97 -3.54 6.63 6.54
CA SER A 97 -4.17 7.93 6.37
C SER A 97 -3.16 9.04 6.12
N ALA A 98 -3.60 10.06 5.37
CA ALA A 98 -2.86 11.28 5.11
C ALA A 98 -3.70 12.49 5.53
N SER A 99 -3.08 13.47 6.16
CA SER A 99 -3.72 14.72 6.52
C SER A 99 -2.85 15.91 6.15
N ASN A 100 -3.48 16.94 5.58
CA ASN A 100 -2.79 18.15 5.15
C ASN A 100 -1.56 17.88 4.23
N PHE A 101 -1.71 16.90 3.33
CA PHE A 101 -0.72 16.56 2.32
C PHE A 101 -0.64 17.68 1.27
N LYS A 102 0.47 18.41 1.26
CA LYS A 102 0.66 19.60 0.43
C LYS A 102 1.22 19.23 -0.94
N PHE A 103 0.39 19.22 -1.98
CA PHE A 103 0.77 18.78 -3.32
C PHE A 103 1.95 19.54 -3.91
N TYR A 104 1.86 20.89 -3.92
CA TYR A 104 2.88 21.71 -4.57
C TYR A 104 4.24 21.63 -3.86
N GLU A 105 4.24 21.69 -2.52
CA GLU A 105 5.45 21.59 -1.71
C GLU A 105 6.18 20.27 -1.95
N LEU A 106 5.45 19.14 -1.94
CA LEU A 106 5.99 17.81 -2.16
C LEU A 106 6.43 17.59 -3.62
N PHE A 107 5.70 18.17 -4.57
CA PHE A 107 6.09 18.12 -5.98
C PHE A 107 7.41 18.87 -6.24
N VAL A 108 7.60 20.04 -5.64
CA VAL A 108 8.82 20.85 -5.83
C VAL A 108 10.02 20.27 -5.07
N SER A 109 9.82 19.77 -3.85
CA SER A 109 10.88 19.16 -3.05
C SER A 109 11.27 17.76 -3.54
N GLY A 110 10.30 17.00 -4.07
CA GLY A 110 10.49 15.59 -4.39
C GLY A 110 10.50 14.69 -3.16
N ASP A 111 10.16 15.24 -1.99
CA ASP A 111 10.16 14.47 -0.73
C ASP A 111 8.98 13.52 -0.63
N ALA A 112 9.17 12.45 0.15
CA ALA A 112 8.11 11.56 0.55
C ALA A 112 7.24 12.19 1.64
N TYR A 113 5.93 11.94 1.55
CA TYR A 113 5.02 12.13 2.67
C TYR A 113 4.76 10.77 3.34
N THR A 114 5.18 10.63 4.59
CA THR A 114 4.93 9.41 5.38
C THR A 114 3.52 9.44 5.95
N THR A 115 2.71 8.45 5.58
CA THR A 115 1.34 8.32 6.08
C THR A 115 1.30 7.74 7.50
N SER A 116 0.16 7.88 8.17
CA SER A 116 -0.10 7.21 9.44
C SER A 116 -0.70 5.82 9.19
N LEU A 117 0.00 4.75 9.58
CA LEU A 117 -0.49 3.38 9.44
C LEU A 117 -1.56 3.05 10.50
N ILE A 118 -2.57 2.28 10.09
CA ILE A 118 -3.61 1.71 10.94
C ILE A 118 -3.23 0.25 11.24
N ILE A 119 -2.55 0.03 12.35
CA ILE A 119 -1.90 -1.26 12.67
C ILE A 119 -2.92 -2.39 12.87
N GLU A 120 -4.12 -2.09 13.33
CA GLU A 120 -5.19 -3.06 13.60
C GLU A 120 -5.64 -3.84 12.35
N GLU A 121 -5.43 -3.27 11.16
CA GLU A 121 -5.84 -3.87 9.88
C GLU A 121 -4.75 -4.73 9.21
N GLN A 122 -3.57 -4.85 9.80
CA GLN A 122 -2.46 -5.57 9.15
C GLN A 122 -2.70 -7.07 9.03
N SER A 123 -3.37 -7.71 9.99
CA SER A 123 -3.68 -9.14 9.90
C SER A 123 -4.65 -9.45 8.76
N ASN A 124 -5.69 -8.64 8.60
CA ASN A 124 -6.67 -8.79 7.51
C ASN A 124 -6.03 -8.60 6.14
N PHE A 125 -5.12 -7.62 6.02
CA PHE A 125 -4.34 -7.40 4.81
C PHE A 125 -3.43 -8.59 4.50
N SER A 126 -2.74 -9.14 5.50
CA SER A 126 -1.87 -10.30 5.35
C SER A 126 -2.64 -11.52 4.85
N ASP A 127 -3.77 -11.85 5.47
CA ASP A 127 -4.60 -12.98 5.10
C ASP A 127 -5.10 -12.86 3.66
N LEU A 128 -5.47 -11.66 3.23
CA LEU A 128 -5.90 -11.38 1.87
C LEU A 128 -4.79 -11.67 0.86
N ILE A 129 -3.56 -11.18 1.08
CA ILE A 129 -2.46 -11.39 0.13
C ILE A 129 -2.03 -12.86 0.11
N ILE A 130 -2.06 -13.56 1.25
CA ILE A 130 -1.76 -15.00 1.29
C ILE A 130 -2.73 -15.77 0.40
N SER A 131 -4.03 -15.42 0.42
CA SER A 131 -5.05 -16.12 -0.36
C SER A 131 -5.01 -15.76 -1.84
N ASP A 132 -4.97 -14.49 -2.19
CA ASP A 132 -5.31 -14.00 -3.53
C ASP A 132 -4.12 -13.48 -4.31
N LYS A 133 -2.99 -13.14 -3.63
CA LYS A 133 -1.77 -12.55 -4.21
C LYS A 133 -2.01 -11.26 -4.99
N SER A 134 -3.19 -10.68 -4.84
CA SER A 134 -3.59 -9.42 -5.45
C SER A 134 -4.61 -8.70 -4.58
N PHE A 135 -4.69 -7.40 -4.72
CA PHE A 135 -5.69 -6.58 -4.04
C PHE A 135 -5.93 -5.29 -4.82
N PHE A 136 -7.08 -4.70 -4.60
CA PHE A 136 -7.36 -3.34 -5.07
C PHE A 136 -6.90 -2.35 -4.01
N ALA A 137 -6.04 -1.43 -4.40
CA ALA A 137 -5.66 -0.27 -3.59
C ALA A 137 -6.53 0.92 -3.98
N TYR A 138 -7.02 1.63 -2.98
CA TYR A 138 -7.82 2.84 -3.14
C TYR A 138 -7.11 4.02 -2.50
N MET A 139 -7.24 5.16 -3.15
CA MET A 139 -6.91 6.47 -2.57
C MET A 139 -8.18 7.30 -2.57
N ASN A 140 -8.72 7.56 -1.38
CA ASN A 140 -9.99 8.25 -1.20
C ASN A 140 -9.78 9.48 -0.36
N GLY A 141 -10.40 10.59 -0.72
CA GLY A 141 -10.31 11.76 0.13
C GLY A 141 -10.82 13.04 -0.50
N SER A 142 -10.44 14.13 0.13
CA SER A 142 -10.81 15.47 -0.26
C SER A 142 -9.60 16.39 -0.41
N VAL A 143 -9.75 17.37 -1.27
CA VAL A 143 -8.78 18.45 -1.50
C VAL A 143 -9.39 19.79 -1.06
N THR A 144 -8.53 20.71 -0.67
CA THR A 144 -8.98 22.06 -0.23
C THR A 144 -9.31 22.98 -1.38
N ASP A 145 -8.84 22.68 -2.60
CA ASP A 145 -9.05 23.53 -3.77
C ASP A 145 -9.11 22.69 -5.07
N SER A 146 -9.78 23.20 -6.09
CA SER A 146 -9.88 22.63 -7.44
C SER A 146 -10.02 23.73 -8.49
N PRO A 147 -9.61 23.55 -9.74
CA PRO A 147 -9.22 22.29 -10.36
C PRO A 147 -7.79 21.85 -9.99
N ILE A 148 -7.56 20.54 -9.99
CA ILE A 148 -6.21 19.96 -9.90
C ILE A 148 -6.03 18.83 -10.91
N ASN A 149 -4.80 18.65 -11.37
CA ASN A 149 -4.37 17.47 -12.10
C ASN A 149 -3.03 17.03 -11.50
N THR A 150 -2.99 15.83 -10.97
CA THR A 150 -1.82 15.31 -10.24
C THR A 150 -1.69 13.81 -10.39
N THR A 151 -0.45 13.34 -10.37
CA THR A 151 -0.14 11.91 -10.22
C THR A 151 0.56 11.71 -8.89
N ILE A 152 -0.01 10.86 -8.05
CA ILE A 152 0.51 10.48 -6.74
C ILE A 152 1.07 9.06 -6.85
N LYS A 153 2.34 8.88 -6.51
CA LYS A 153 2.95 7.56 -6.38
C LYS A 153 2.85 7.10 -4.93
N LEU A 154 2.20 5.97 -4.72
CA LEU A 154 2.21 5.23 -3.45
C LEU A 154 3.38 4.25 -3.47
N VAL A 155 4.18 4.24 -2.43
CA VAL A 155 5.22 3.24 -2.18
C VAL A 155 4.88 2.53 -0.88
N LEU A 156 4.63 1.22 -0.97
CA LEU A 156 4.42 0.35 0.18
C LEU A 156 5.69 -0.47 0.42
N GLU A 157 6.25 -0.34 1.61
CA GLU A 157 7.27 -1.26 2.11
C GLU A 157 6.59 -2.35 2.92
N ILE A 158 6.72 -3.58 2.47
CA ILE A 158 6.13 -4.77 3.08
C ILE A 158 7.24 -5.70 3.50
N GLU A 159 7.17 -6.25 4.70
CA GLU A 159 8.02 -7.33 5.16
C GLU A 159 7.28 -8.65 4.99
N VAL A 160 7.85 -9.54 4.21
CA VAL A 160 7.35 -10.91 4.01
C VAL A 160 8.00 -11.83 5.01
N VAL A 161 7.21 -12.47 5.85
CA VAL A 161 7.67 -13.42 6.87
C VAL A 161 7.42 -14.84 6.36
N ALA A 162 8.49 -15.62 6.18
CA ALA A 162 8.38 -16.98 5.68
C ALA A 162 9.18 -17.98 6.56
N ASN A 163 8.67 -19.21 6.66
CA ASN A 163 9.39 -20.30 7.28
C ASN A 163 10.31 -20.98 6.28
N ILE A 164 11.51 -21.28 6.70
CA ILE A 164 12.45 -22.11 5.93
C ILE A 164 12.79 -23.37 6.72
N LEU A 165 12.98 -24.47 6.00
CA LEU A 165 13.57 -25.69 6.56
C LEU A 165 15.09 -25.53 6.52
N GLU A 166 15.74 -25.59 7.68
CA GLU A 166 17.18 -25.76 7.79
C GLU A 166 17.58 -27.24 7.63
#